data_b7790498a0f925576b3bcf3c872a3c9e
#
_entry.id   b7790498a0f925576b3bcf3c872a3c9e
#
_cell.length_a   1.000
_cell.length_b   1.000
_cell.length_c   1.000
_cell.angle_alpha   90.00
_cell.angle_beta   90.00
_cell.angle_gamma   90.00
#
_symmetry.space_group_name_H-M   'P 1'
#
loop_
_entity.id
_entity.type
_entity.pdbx_description
1 polymer ?
#
loop_
_entity_poly.entity_id
_entity_poly.type
_entity_poly.pdbx_seq_one_letter_code
_entity_poly.pdbx_strand_id
1 'polypeptide(L)'
;TGLSASMSTATFVSNSEKETLSLAVKIAANLKKNDCLALVGNFGSGKTVFVKGLACGLGTSKNIYVCSPSFVILKTYPGRLPIYHFDLYRLNHARDLENIGLFEFMSAGGVAAIEWADKIKRLLLPKGYLRIEFSVLGRGKRSIKFCGSEASLKRFLKRVKPWTYIQNT
;
A
#
# COMPACT_ATOMS: atom_id res chain seq x y z
N THR A 1 10.21 -9.38 -27.50
CA THR A 1 9.20 -10.31 -26.99
C THR A 1 9.08 -10.15 -25.49
N GLY A 2 8.29 -9.13 -25.07
CA GLY A 2 7.98 -8.90 -23.66
C GLY A 2 6.99 -9.95 -23.18
N LEU A 3 7.44 -10.86 -22.31
CA LEU A 3 6.55 -11.66 -21.47
C LEU A 3 5.75 -10.69 -20.60
N SER A 4 4.48 -10.50 -20.93
CA SER A 4 3.50 -9.87 -20.06
C SER A 4 3.48 -10.71 -18.77
N ALA A 5 4.07 -10.22 -17.70
CA ALA A 5 4.00 -10.89 -16.41
C ALA A 5 2.52 -10.98 -16.04
N SER A 6 1.96 -12.19 -16.00
CA SER A 6 0.57 -12.41 -15.64
C SER A 6 0.31 -11.82 -14.26
N MET A 7 -0.67 -10.93 -14.19
CA MET A 7 -1.10 -10.33 -12.92
C MET A 7 -1.88 -11.36 -12.12
N SER A 8 -1.42 -11.62 -10.92
CA SER A 8 -2.05 -12.50 -9.96
C SER A 8 -2.76 -11.70 -8.89
N THR A 9 -3.77 -12.27 -8.26
CA THR A 9 -4.50 -11.62 -7.18
C THR A 9 -4.65 -12.54 -5.97
N ALA A 10 -4.66 -11.93 -4.78
CA ALA A 10 -5.00 -12.58 -3.52
C ALA A 10 -5.96 -11.70 -2.74
N THR A 11 -7.02 -12.26 -2.19
CA THR A 11 -8.04 -11.49 -1.47
C THR A 11 -8.11 -11.91 0.00
N PHE A 12 -8.17 -10.92 0.88
CA PHE A 12 -8.41 -11.06 2.30
C PHE A 12 -9.68 -10.31 2.70
N VAL A 13 -10.54 -10.94 3.51
CA VAL A 13 -11.71 -10.27 4.09
C VAL A 13 -11.39 -9.92 5.53
N SER A 14 -11.41 -8.63 5.82
CA SER A 14 -11.24 -8.09 7.17
C SER A 14 -12.60 -7.72 7.75
N ASN A 15 -12.89 -8.16 8.98
CA ASN A 15 -14.16 -7.91 9.66
C ASN A 15 -14.09 -6.73 10.64
N SER A 16 -12.94 -6.10 10.78
CA SER A 16 -12.73 -4.96 11.67
C SER A 16 -11.49 -4.15 11.30
N GLU A 17 -11.39 -2.92 11.79
CA GLU A 17 -10.15 -2.13 11.68
C GLU A 17 -8.95 -2.84 12.32
N LYS A 18 -9.17 -3.51 13.44
CA LYS A 18 -8.14 -4.30 14.15
C LYS A 18 -7.56 -5.41 13.25
N GLU A 19 -8.41 -6.12 12.52
CA GLU A 19 -7.97 -7.14 11.57
C GLU A 19 -7.19 -6.52 10.39
N THR A 20 -7.64 -5.39 9.85
CA THR A 20 -6.92 -4.65 8.80
C THR A 20 -5.53 -4.23 9.28
N LEU A 21 -5.44 -3.68 10.48
CA LEU A 21 -4.19 -3.27 11.10
C LEU A 21 -3.26 -4.47 11.31
N SER A 22 -3.78 -5.56 11.87
CA SER A 22 -3.01 -6.80 12.09
C SER A 22 -2.48 -7.41 10.80
N LEU A 23 -3.27 -7.40 9.72
CA LEU A 23 -2.84 -7.82 8.39
C LEU A 23 -1.65 -6.99 7.90
N ALA A 24 -1.74 -5.66 8.00
CA ALA A 24 -0.67 -4.75 7.60
C ALA A 24 0.62 -4.95 8.42
N VAL A 25 0.51 -5.17 9.73
CA VAL A 25 1.65 -5.51 10.60
C VAL A 25 2.39 -6.77 10.10
N LYS A 26 1.65 -7.82 9.72
CA LYS A 26 2.24 -9.04 9.16
C LYS A 26 2.96 -8.80 7.83
N ILE A 27 2.37 -7.97 6.97
CA ILE A 27 2.96 -7.58 5.68
C ILE A 27 4.23 -6.76 5.90
N ALA A 28 4.23 -5.86 6.86
CA ALA A 28 5.38 -5.01 7.19
C ALA A 28 6.66 -5.81 7.47
N ALA A 29 6.54 -7.02 8.05
CA ALA A 29 7.68 -7.89 8.30
C ALA A 29 8.38 -8.38 7.03
N ASN A 30 7.71 -8.34 5.88
CA ASN A 30 8.25 -8.77 4.58
C ASN A 30 8.74 -7.60 3.71
N LEU A 31 8.55 -6.36 4.17
CA LEU A 31 8.93 -5.15 3.41
C LEU A 31 10.46 -4.98 3.38
N LYS A 32 10.92 -4.52 2.23
CA LYS A 32 12.32 -4.21 1.92
C LYS A 32 12.45 -2.74 1.49
N LYS A 33 13.69 -2.26 1.46
CA LYS A 33 14.01 -0.93 0.91
C LYS A 33 13.46 -0.78 -0.51
N ASN A 34 12.89 0.38 -0.78
CA ASN A 34 12.33 0.79 -2.06
C ASN A 34 11.07 -0.01 -2.49
N ASP A 35 10.45 -0.75 -1.56
CA ASP A 35 9.12 -1.31 -1.83
C ASP A 35 8.11 -0.19 -2.00
N CYS A 36 7.18 -0.40 -2.95
CA CYS A 36 6.11 0.53 -3.26
C CYS A 36 4.76 -0.16 -3.15
N LEU A 37 3.86 0.42 -2.35
CA LEU A 37 2.50 -0.04 -2.13
C LEU A 37 1.52 0.99 -2.68
N ALA A 38 0.75 0.63 -3.70
CA ALA A 38 -0.27 1.47 -4.32
C ALA A 38 -1.64 1.13 -3.73
N LEU A 39 -2.18 2.03 -2.90
CA LEU A 39 -3.42 1.84 -2.17
C LEU A 39 -4.59 2.51 -2.91
N VAL A 40 -5.60 1.73 -3.24
CA VAL A 40 -6.77 2.16 -4.02
C VAL A 40 -8.05 1.82 -3.27
N GLY A 41 -9.01 2.73 -3.28
CA GLY A 41 -10.31 2.56 -2.63
C GLY A 41 -10.92 3.88 -2.23
N ASN A 42 -12.23 3.89 -2.02
CA ASN A 42 -13.00 5.07 -1.62
C ASN A 42 -12.61 5.58 -0.23
N PHE A 43 -13.10 6.76 0.13
CA PHE A 43 -13.00 7.29 1.50
C PHE A 43 -13.57 6.27 2.51
N GLY A 44 -12.91 6.14 3.65
CA GLY A 44 -13.32 5.23 4.72
C GLY A 44 -13.14 3.74 4.41
N SER A 45 -12.50 3.38 3.29
CA SER A 45 -12.29 1.96 2.92
C SER A 45 -11.20 1.25 3.73
N GLY A 46 -10.35 2.00 4.44
CA GLY A 46 -9.33 1.43 5.33
C GLY A 46 -7.88 1.59 4.86
N LYS A 47 -7.62 2.40 3.82
CA LYS A 47 -6.25 2.66 3.32
C LYS A 47 -5.34 3.20 4.42
N THR A 48 -5.76 4.26 5.11
CA THR A 48 -4.97 4.87 6.20
C THR A 48 -4.82 3.92 7.40
N VAL A 49 -5.84 3.12 7.73
CA VAL A 49 -5.73 2.07 8.77
C VAL A 49 -4.66 1.05 8.41
N PHE A 50 -4.58 0.69 7.15
CA PHE A 50 -3.54 -0.20 6.64
C PHE A 50 -2.14 0.41 6.80
N VAL A 51 -1.96 1.71 6.44
CA VAL A 51 -0.68 2.41 6.64
C VAL A 51 -0.31 2.50 8.12
N LYS A 52 -1.28 2.71 9.04
CA LYS A 52 -1.04 2.62 10.50
C LYS A 52 -0.46 1.27 10.90
N GLY A 53 -1.00 0.19 10.35
CA GLY A 53 -0.51 -1.17 10.59
C GLY A 53 0.92 -1.38 10.04
N LEU A 54 1.22 -0.86 8.85
CA LEU A 54 2.57 -0.90 8.28
C LEU A 54 3.57 -0.16 9.20
N ALA A 55 3.21 1.05 9.64
CA ALA A 55 4.04 1.85 10.52
C ALA A 55 4.31 1.12 11.85
N CYS A 56 3.27 0.56 12.46
CA CYS A 56 3.39 -0.27 13.66
C CYS A 56 4.34 -1.46 13.44
N GLY A 57 4.16 -2.19 12.33
CA GLY A 57 4.97 -3.37 12.01
C GLY A 57 6.43 -3.04 11.65
N LEU A 58 6.70 -1.81 11.20
CA LEU A 58 8.05 -1.30 10.94
C LEU A 58 8.69 -0.63 12.18
N GLY A 59 7.98 -0.58 13.31
CA GLY A 59 8.53 -0.08 14.58
C GLY A 59 8.43 1.43 14.74
N THR A 60 7.53 2.10 14.03
CA THR A 60 7.21 3.50 14.30
C THR A 60 6.73 3.66 15.74
N SER A 61 7.25 4.66 16.47
CA SER A 61 6.87 4.93 17.85
C SER A 61 5.36 5.15 17.99
N LYS A 62 4.76 4.59 19.05
CA LYS A 62 3.33 4.76 19.38
C LYS A 62 2.94 6.21 19.63
N ASN A 63 3.90 7.07 19.96
CA ASN A 63 3.68 8.52 20.16
C ASN A 63 3.53 9.28 18.84
N ILE A 64 3.85 8.65 17.70
CA ILE A 64 3.70 9.25 16.38
C ILE A 64 2.31 8.94 15.84
N TYR A 65 1.52 9.99 15.61
CA TYR A 65 0.18 9.86 15.07
C TYR A 65 0.21 9.65 13.55
N VAL A 66 -0.11 8.45 13.11
CA VAL A 66 -0.24 8.11 11.69
C VAL A 66 -1.64 8.47 11.20
N CYS A 67 -1.72 9.37 10.23
CA CYS A 67 -2.98 9.79 9.61
C CYS A 67 -2.77 10.12 8.13
N SER A 68 -3.87 10.16 7.35
CA SER A 68 -3.79 10.54 5.94
C SER A 68 -3.15 11.92 5.77
N PRO A 69 -2.16 12.08 4.85
CA PRO A 69 -1.52 13.36 4.56
C PRO A 69 -2.28 14.19 3.51
N SER A 70 -3.62 14.12 3.44
CA SER A 70 -4.45 14.73 2.38
C SER A 70 -4.18 16.22 2.16
N PHE A 71 -3.75 16.96 3.20
CA PHE A 71 -3.45 18.39 3.10
C PHE A 71 -1.99 18.70 2.77
N VAL A 72 -1.06 17.85 3.25
CA VAL A 72 0.39 18.05 3.08
C VAL A 72 0.99 17.11 2.04
N ILE A 73 0.18 16.20 1.49
CA ILE A 73 0.48 15.23 0.43
C ILE A 73 1.47 14.15 0.86
N LEU A 74 2.50 14.48 1.63
CA LEU A 74 3.53 13.55 2.10
C LEU A 74 3.72 13.68 3.60
N LYS A 75 3.77 12.54 4.29
CA LYS A 75 4.30 12.39 5.65
C LYS A 75 5.32 11.28 5.70
N THR A 76 6.36 11.47 6.49
CA THR A 76 7.38 10.44 6.72
C THR A 76 7.27 9.92 8.16
N TYR A 77 7.25 8.61 8.30
CA TYR A 77 7.25 7.94 9.61
C TYR A 77 8.54 7.14 9.78
N PRO A 78 9.29 7.38 10.87
CA PRO A 78 10.52 6.62 11.16
C PRO A 78 10.19 5.18 11.57
N GLY A 79 11.13 4.27 11.31
CA GLY A 79 11.03 2.86 11.68
C GLY A 79 12.24 2.10 11.18
N ARG A 80 12.21 0.77 11.26
CA ARG A 80 13.24 -0.11 10.66
C ARG A 80 13.51 0.25 9.19
N LEU A 81 12.45 0.58 8.48
CA LEU A 81 12.45 1.26 7.19
C LEU A 81 11.55 2.49 7.34
N PRO A 82 11.95 3.68 6.93
CA PRO A 82 11.05 4.83 6.93
C PRO A 82 9.89 4.59 5.97
N ILE A 83 8.69 5.06 6.33
CA ILE A 83 7.53 5.06 5.43
C ILE A 83 7.35 6.45 4.86
N TYR A 84 7.31 6.54 3.56
CA TYR A 84 6.92 7.73 2.81
C TYR A 84 5.45 7.57 2.43
N HIS A 85 4.57 8.21 3.21
CA HIS A 85 3.12 8.11 3.08
C HIS A 85 2.60 9.26 2.23
N PHE A 86 2.17 8.94 1.02
CA PHE A 86 1.57 9.88 0.08
C PHE A 86 0.06 9.75 0.03
N ASP A 87 -0.64 10.88 -0.15
CA ASP A 87 -2.05 10.94 -0.50
C ASP A 87 -2.22 11.79 -1.75
N LEU A 88 -2.58 11.15 -2.86
CA LEU A 88 -2.69 11.81 -4.17
C LEU A 88 -4.11 12.34 -4.45
N TYR A 89 -5.02 12.31 -3.48
CA TYR A 89 -6.42 12.70 -3.69
C TYR A 89 -6.58 14.10 -4.30
N ARG A 90 -5.75 15.07 -3.89
CA ARG A 90 -5.81 16.46 -4.36
C ARG A 90 -5.03 16.73 -5.64
N LEU A 91 -4.23 15.77 -6.10
CA LEU A 91 -3.45 15.94 -7.32
C LEU A 91 -4.29 15.59 -8.55
N ASN A 92 -4.15 16.39 -9.61
CA ASN A 92 -4.91 16.21 -10.83
C ASN A 92 -4.03 15.93 -12.05
N HIS A 93 -2.74 16.25 -11.97
CA HIS A 93 -1.82 16.16 -13.09
C HIS A 93 -0.56 15.36 -12.74
N ALA A 94 -0.03 14.62 -13.73
CA ALA A 94 1.21 13.84 -13.55
C ALA A 94 2.42 14.70 -13.15
N ARG A 95 2.51 15.96 -13.64
CA ARG A 95 3.57 16.91 -13.27
C ARG A 95 3.60 17.26 -11.78
N ASP A 96 2.45 17.14 -11.10
CA ASP A 96 2.37 17.42 -9.67
C ASP A 96 3.19 16.40 -8.87
N LEU A 97 3.36 15.18 -9.41
CA LEU A 97 4.14 14.09 -8.79
C LEU A 97 5.64 14.42 -8.77
N GLU A 98 6.16 15.06 -9.80
CA GLU A 98 7.54 15.51 -9.87
C GLU A 98 7.78 16.62 -8.83
N ASN A 99 6.84 17.56 -8.73
CA ASN A 99 6.94 18.68 -7.79
C ASN A 99 6.98 18.23 -6.31
N ILE A 100 6.34 17.10 -5.97
CA ILE A 100 6.35 16.55 -4.60
C ILE A 100 7.50 15.56 -4.36
N GLY A 101 8.36 15.30 -5.35
CA GLY A 101 9.50 14.40 -5.24
C GLY A 101 9.12 12.92 -5.08
N LEU A 102 7.96 12.48 -5.62
CA LEU A 102 7.48 11.11 -5.45
C LEU A 102 8.50 10.07 -5.90
N PHE A 103 9.12 10.29 -7.05
CA PHE A 103 10.06 9.33 -7.66
C PHE A 103 11.36 9.23 -6.87
N GLU A 104 11.85 10.33 -6.31
CA GLU A 104 13.01 10.37 -5.43
C GLU A 104 12.75 9.58 -4.14
N PHE A 105 11.59 9.75 -3.52
CA PHE A 105 11.22 9.00 -2.32
C PHE A 105 11.05 7.51 -2.58
N MET A 106 10.56 7.09 -3.76
CA MET A 106 10.49 5.67 -4.11
C MET A 106 11.86 4.98 -4.13
N SER A 107 12.95 5.73 -4.26
CA SER A 107 14.34 5.24 -4.31
C SER A 107 15.15 5.62 -3.07
N ALA A 108 14.54 6.24 -2.07
CA ALA A 108 15.25 6.80 -0.90
C ALA A 108 15.54 5.79 0.22
N GLY A 109 15.37 4.50 -0.03
CA GLY A 109 15.72 3.43 0.92
C GLY A 109 14.62 3.09 1.94
N GLY A 110 13.46 3.76 1.88
CA GLY A 110 12.29 3.45 2.68
C GLY A 110 11.22 2.64 1.91
N VAL A 111 9.99 2.73 2.37
CA VAL A 111 8.79 2.14 1.76
C VAL A 111 7.85 3.26 1.35
N ALA A 112 7.48 3.33 0.08
CA ALA A 112 6.46 4.26 -0.39
C ALA A 112 5.06 3.63 -0.23
N ALA A 113 4.18 4.27 0.54
CA ALA A 113 2.77 3.92 0.66
C ALA A 113 1.93 5.06 0.05
N ILE A 114 1.25 4.79 -1.05
CA ILE A 114 0.61 5.80 -1.90
C ILE A 114 -0.89 5.58 -1.89
N GLU A 115 -1.65 6.41 -1.15
CA GLU A 115 -3.11 6.43 -1.22
C GLU A 115 -3.60 7.14 -2.48
N TRP A 116 -4.75 6.74 -3.00
CA TRP A 116 -5.34 7.24 -4.24
C TRP A 116 -4.43 7.08 -5.46
N ALA A 117 -3.69 5.98 -5.50
CA ALA A 117 -2.72 5.71 -6.55
C ALA A 117 -3.33 5.60 -7.96
N ASP A 118 -4.64 5.31 -8.05
CA ASP A 118 -5.41 5.23 -9.30
C ASP A 118 -5.84 6.59 -9.85
N LYS A 119 -5.73 7.65 -9.06
CA LYS A 119 -6.16 8.99 -9.46
C LYS A 119 -5.31 9.57 -10.60
N ILE A 120 -4.05 9.20 -10.67
CA ILE A 120 -3.14 9.61 -11.73
C ILE A 120 -3.01 8.47 -12.75
N LYS A 121 -3.70 8.60 -13.90
CA LYS A 121 -3.80 7.57 -14.95
C LYS A 121 -2.47 7.03 -15.49
N ARG A 122 -1.40 7.79 -15.42
CA ARG A 122 -0.05 7.44 -15.93
C ARG A 122 0.98 7.40 -14.82
N LEU A 123 0.58 7.04 -13.61
CA LEU A 123 1.51 6.86 -12.51
C LEU A 123 2.49 5.73 -12.83
N LEU A 124 3.75 6.07 -13.05
CA LEU A 124 4.83 5.12 -13.28
C LEU A 124 5.31 4.58 -11.94
N LEU A 125 4.91 3.36 -11.61
CA LEU A 125 5.33 2.68 -10.40
C LEU A 125 6.53 1.75 -10.68
N PRO A 126 7.43 1.55 -9.71
CA PRO A 126 8.58 0.68 -9.88
C PRO A 126 8.16 -0.76 -10.14
N LYS A 127 8.99 -1.52 -10.88
CA LYS A 127 8.73 -2.95 -11.09
C LYS A 127 8.57 -3.67 -9.75
N GLY A 128 7.57 -4.57 -9.67
CA GLY A 128 7.31 -5.35 -8.47
C GLY A 128 6.53 -4.61 -7.38
N TYR A 129 5.98 -3.43 -7.66
CA TYR A 129 5.06 -2.77 -6.73
C TYR A 129 3.86 -3.67 -6.42
N LEU A 130 3.26 -3.46 -5.26
CA LEU A 130 2.04 -4.16 -4.85
C LEU A 130 0.85 -3.18 -4.91
N ARG A 131 -0.13 -3.49 -5.73
CA ARG A 131 -1.41 -2.79 -5.75
C ARG A 131 -2.35 -3.43 -4.72
N ILE A 132 -2.99 -2.61 -3.90
CA ILE A 132 -3.90 -3.06 -2.85
C ILE A 132 -5.21 -2.31 -3.00
N GLU A 133 -6.28 -3.04 -3.31
CA GLU A 133 -7.62 -2.50 -3.52
C GLU A 133 -8.49 -2.77 -2.31
N PHE A 134 -9.10 -1.71 -1.77
CA PHE A 134 -9.97 -1.75 -0.61
C PHE A 134 -11.43 -1.53 -1.02
N SER A 135 -12.31 -2.44 -0.66
CA SER A 135 -13.76 -2.34 -0.92
C SER A 135 -14.53 -2.57 0.37
N VAL A 136 -15.44 -1.66 0.71
CA VAL A 136 -16.33 -1.81 1.87
C VAL A 136 -17.40 -2.84 1.53
N LEU A 137 -17.55 -3.88 2.36
CA LEU A 137 -18.55 -4.93 2.23
C LEU A 137 -19.73 -4.76 3.18
N GLY A 138 -19.59 -3.90 4.19
CA GLY A 138 -20.59 -3.63 5.21
C GLY A 138 -19.96 -2.95 6.42
N ARG A 139 -20.73 -2.78 7.49
CA ARG A 139 -20.27 -2.11 8.71
C ARG A 139 -19.04 -2.84 9.29
N GLY A 140 -17.89 -2.16 9.29
CA GLY A 140 -16.63 -2.69 9.78
C GLY A 140 -15.98 -3.77 8.92
N LYS A 141 -16.66 -4.24 7.86
CA LYS A 141 -16.19 -5.33 6.99
C LYS A 141 -15.70 -4.80 5.66
N ARG A 142 -14.56 -5.29 5.20
CA ARG A 142 -13.95 -4.89 3.93
C ARG A 142 -13.23 -6.04 3.24
N SER A 143 -13.20 -5.99 1.92
CA SER A 143 -12.34 -6.80 1.07
C SER A 143 -11.03 -6.04 0.83
N ILE A 144 -9.92 -6.72 0.94
CA ILE A 144 -8.58 -6.22 0.66
C ILE A 144 -7.97 -7.14 -0.38
N LYS A 145 -7.88 -6.66 -1.63
CA LYS A 145 -7.39 -7.42 -2.77
C LYS A 145 -5.98 -6.95 -3.12
N PHE A 146 -5.04 -7.86 -3.08
CA PHE A 146 -3.65 -7.66 -3.47
C PHE A 146 -3.46 -8.07 -4.93
N CYS A 147 -2.86 -7.20 -5.72
CA CYS A 147 -2.62 -7.42 -7.15
C CYS A 147 -1.14 -7.18 -7.44
N GLY A 148 -0.52 -8.12 -8.14
CA GLY A 148 0.89 -8.04 -8.49
C GLY A 148 1.36 -9.28 -9.25
N SER A 149 2.66 -9.38 -9.53
CA SER A 149 3.22 -10.64 -10.02
C SER A 149 3.09 -11.74 -8.95
N GLU A 150 3.06 -12.99 -9.38
CA GLU A 150 3.03 -14.13 -8.46
C GLU A 150 4.18 -14.08 -7.44
N ALA A 151 5.38 -13.74 -7.90
CA ALA A 151 6.55 -13.60 -7.05
C ALA A 151 6.38 -12.48 -6.01
N SER A 152 5.81 -11.32 -6.41
CA SER A 152 5.51 -10.22 -5.49
C SER A 152 4.51 -10.65 -4.44
N LEU A 153 3.39 -11.28 -4.83
CA LEU A 153 2.38 -11.75 -3.88
C LEU A 153 2.95 -12.77 -2.89
N LYS A 154 3.69 -13.78 -3.36
CA LYS A 154 4.36 -14.77 -2.49
C LYS A 154 5.28 -14.10 -1.47
N ARG A 155 6.04 -13.09 -1.89
CA ARG A 155 6.95 -12.36 -1.01
C ARG A 155 6.20 -11.51 0.02
N PHE A 156 5.30 -10.63 -0.42
CA PHE A 156 4.60 -9.70 0.47
C PHE A 156 3.68 -10.43 1.44
N LEU A 157 3.03 -11.51 1.02
CA LEU A 157 2.03 -12.26 1.80
C LEU A 157 2.60 -13.49 2.53
N LYS A 158 3.91 -13.67 2.55
CA LYS A 158 4.57 -14.86 3.13
C LYS A 158 4.09 -15.24 4.55
N ARG A 159 3.74 -14.25 5.38
CA ARG A 159 3.29 -14.43 6.77
C ARG A 159 1.78 -14.26 6.94
N VAL A 160 1.05 -14.13 5.84
CA VAL A 160 -0.40 -13.93 5.83
C VAL A 160 -1.07 -15.25 5.45
N LYS A 161 -1.93 -15.80 6.33
CA LYS A 161 -2.75 -17.00 6.06
C LYS A 161 -4.08 -16.85 6.81
N PRO A 162 -5.19 -17.41 6.31
CA PRO A 162 -5.40 -17.98 4.96
C PRO A 162 -5.74 -16.87 3.95
N TRP A 163 -5.28 -17.01 2.71
CA TRP A 163 -5.68 -16.19 1.57
C TRP A 163 -5.97 -17.08 0.36
N THR A 164 -6.95 -16.69 -0.44
CA THR A 164 -7.29 -17.40 -1.67
C THR A 164 -6.48 -16.82 -2.81
N TYR A 165 -5.68 -17.65 -3.45
CA TYR A 165 -4.88 -17.30 -4.63
C TYR A 165 -5.72 -17.53 -5.88
N ILE A 166 -5.90 -16.50 -6.69
CA ILE A 166 -6.57 -16.59 -7.99
C ILE A 166 -5.57 -16.13 -9.06
N GLN A 167 -5.15 -17.04 -9.92
CA GLN A 167 -4.49 -16.69 -11.16
C GLN A 167 -5.55 -16.20 -12.14
N ASN A 168 -5.40 -14.98 -12.65
CA ASN A 168 -6.14 -14.57 -13.82
C ASN A 168 -5.37 -15.13 -15.03
N THR A 169 -5.95 -16.12 -15.69
CA THR A 169 -5.52 -16.64 -16.98
C THR A 169 -5.69 -15.60 -18.07
#